data_3ab49faca7d8d48c0f4d945fd2ae66d6
#
_entry.id   3ab49faca7d8d48c0f4d945fd2ae66d6
#
_cell.length_a   1.000
_cell.length_b   1.000
_cell.length_c   1.000
_cell.angle_alpha   90.00
_cell.angle_beta   90.00
_cell.angle_gamma   90.00
#
_symmetry.space_group_name_H-M   'P 1'
#
loop_
_entity.id
_entity.type
_entity.pdbx_description
1 polymer ?
#
loop_
_entity_poly.entity_id
_entity_poly.type
_entity_poly.pdbx_seq_one_letter_code
_entity_poly.pdbx_strand_id
1 'polypeptide(L)'
;MFTIKVDDLSHPTVQALVAYHISGMLEQSPPESSHALDVQKLRDPAVTFWSIWEGKHLAGIGALKLLDDKHGELKSMRTAPDFLRRGVASSILRHILQIADARGLQRLSLETGTQKGFAACHQLYRKHGFVDCEPFADYQHDPNSRFMSLVLRGGK
;
A
#
# COMPACT_ATOMS: atom_id res chain seq x y z
N MET A 1 8.81 4.79 19.18
CA MET A 1 8.15 5.79 18.31
C MET A 1 8.61 5.61 16.88
N PHE A 2 7.67 5.70 15.95
CA PHE A 2 7.98 5.54 14.54
C PHE A 2 8.14 6.88 13.84
N THR A 3 9.08 6.96 12.90
CA THR A 3 9.28 8.11 12.03
C THR A 3 8.90 7.72 10.61
N ILE A 4 8.04 8.48 9.97
CA ILE A 4 7.59 8.25 8.59
C ILE A 4 8.17 9.33 7.71
N LYS A 5 8.80 8.94 6.59
CA LYS A 5 9.39 9.91 5.67
C LYS A 5 9.16 9.49 4.22
N VAL A 6 9.09 10.48 3.34
CA VAL A 6 9.13 10.25 1.90
C VAL A 6 10.49 9.66 1.57
N ASP A 7 10.53 8.63 0.74
CA ASP A 7 11.74 7.85 0.49
C ASP A 7 12.00 7.77 -1.01
N ASP A 8 13.25 7.90 -1.40
CA ASP A 8 13.67 7.87 -2.80
C ASP A 8 14.06 6.47 -3.29
N LEU A 9 13.92 5.47 -2.43
CA LEU A 9 14.22 4.06 -2.77
C LEU A 9 15.72 3.80 -3.02
N SER A 10 16.59 4.67 -2.54
CA SER A 10 18.04 4.50 -2.70
C SER A 10 18.67 3.65 -1.59
N HIS A 11 18.01 3.54 -0.42
CA HIS A 11 18.56 2.81 0.72
C HIS A 11 18.46 1.30 0.50
N PRO A 12 19.55 0.53 0.66
CA PRO A 12 19.53 -0.92 0.44
C PRO A 12 18.50 -1.67 1.29
N THR A 13 18.29 -1.25 2.54
CA THR A 13 17.31 -1.89 3.42
C THR A 13 15.88 -1.70 2.90
N VAL A 14 15.57 -0.53 2.35
CA VAL A 14 14.27 -0.27 1.74
C VAL A 14 14.09 -1.12 0.50
N GLN A 15 15.11 -1.18 -0.36
CA GLN A 15 15.08 -2.01 -1.57
C GLN A 15 14.87 -3.49 -1.23
N ALA A 16 15.51 -3.96 -0.16
CA ALA A 16 15.35 -5.35 0.31
C ALA A 16 13.92 -5.63 0.76
N LEU A 17 13.27 -4.68 1.43
CA LEU A 17 11.88 -4.86 1.87
C LEU A 17 10.92 -4.85 0.68
N VAL A 18 11.17 -4.02 -0.34
CA VAL A 18 10.38 -4.04 -1.58
C VAL A 18 10.50 -5.41 -2.25
N ALA A 19 11.71 -5.96 -2.35
CA ALA A 19 11.94 -7.28 -2.93
C ALA A 19 11.23 -8.38 -2.12
N TYR A 20 11.28 -8.29 -0.80
CA TYR A 20 10.60 -9.22 0.09
C TYR A 20 9.07 -9.17 -0.12
N HIS A 21 8.51 -7.95 -0.26
CA HIS A 21 7.09 -7.77 -0.53
C HIS A 21 6.68 -8.43 -1.84
N ILE A 22 7.43 -8.22 -2.91
CA ILE A 22 7.16 -8.83 -4.21
C ILE A 22 7.23 -10.36 -4.10
N SER A 23 8.24 -10.89 -3.43
CA SER A 23 8.40 -12.33 -3.21
C SER A 23 7.19 -12.92 -2.47
N GLY A 24 6.73 -12.23 -1.41
CA GLY A 24 5.55 -12.66 -0.66
C GLY A 24 4.27 -12.66 -1.50
N MET A 25 4.11 -11.68 -2.37
CA MET A 25 2.97 -11.63 -3.29
C MET A 25 2.99 -12.80 -4.27
N LEU A 26 4.15 -13.14 -4.82
CA LEU A 26 4.30 -14.26 -5.77
C LEU A 26 4.07 -15.60 -5.10
N GLU A 27 4.40 -15.75 -3.82
CA GLU A 27 4.14 -16.98 -3.07
C GLU A 27 2.65 -17.24 -2.85
N GLN A 28 1.86 -16.18 -2.76
CA GLN A 28 0.43 -16.28 -2.41
C GLN A 28 -0.49 -16.12 -3.61
N SER A 29 0.00 -15.60 -4.72
CA SER A 29 -0.80 -15.34 -5.92
C SER A 29 -0.06 -15.81 -7.15
N PRO A 30 -0.78 -16.33 -8.19
CA PRO A 30 -0.13 -16.63 -9.46
C PRO A 30 0.53 -15.37 -10.04
N PRO A 31 1.63 -15.50 -10.78
CA PRO A 31 2.31 -14.32 -11.37
C PRO A 31 1.38 -13.41 -12.18
N GLU A 32 0.44 -13.98 -12.91
CA GLU A 32 -0.52 -13.23 -13.73
C GLU A 32 -1.52 -12.42 -12.88
N SER A 33 -1.68 -12.77 -11.60
CA SER A 33 -2.54 -12.04 -10.67
C SER A 33 -1.78 -11.12 -9.74
N SER A 34 -0.45 -11.08 -9.82
CA SER A 34 0.37 -10.22 -8.96
C SER A 34 0.61 -8.88 -9.64
N HIS A 35 0.26 -7.80 -8.96
CA HIS A 35 0.35 -6.44 -9.47
C HIS A 35 1.29 -5.56 -8.63
N ALA A 36 2.19 -6.21 -7.85
CA ALA A 36 3.16 -5.49 -7.04
C ALA A 36 4.16 -4.73 -7.91
N LEU A 37 4.52 -3.51 -7.47
CA LEU A 37 5.46 -2.66 -8.19
C LEU A 37 6.88 -2.89 -7.68
N ASP A 38 7.85 -3.01 -8.60
CA ASP A 38 9.26 -3.05 -8.27
C ASP A 38 9.81 -1.63 -8.01
N VAL A 39 11.08 -1.54 -7.65
CA VAL A 39 11.74 -0.26 -7.32
C VAL A 39 11.64 0.74 -8.48
N GLN A 40 11.83 0.27 -9.72
CA GLN A 40 11.77 1.17 -10.88
C GLN A 40 10.39 1.80 -11.06
N LYS A 41 9.34 0.99 -10.94
CA LYS A 41 7.96 1.48 -11.08
C LYS A 41 7.56 2.37 -9.91
N LEU A 42 8.08 2.09 -8.72
CA LEU A 42 7.82 2.93 -7.54
C LEU A 42 8.47 4.32 -7.64
N ARG A 43 9.43 4.50 -8.54
CA ARG A 43 10.04 5.81 -8.81
C ARG A 43 9.29 6.66 -9.83
N ASP A 44 8.18 6.14 -10.37
CA ASP A 44 7.33 6.91 -11.29
C ASP A 44 6.88 8.21 -10.60
N PRO A 45 6.86 9.37 -11.31
CA PRO A 45 6.41 10.64 -10.73
C PRO A 45 5.00 10.61 -10.14
N ALA A 46 4.12 9.73 -10.62
CA ALA A 46 2.77 9.57 -10.07
C ALA A 46 2.76 8.87 -8.71
N VAL A 47 3.89 8.30 -8.29
CA VAL A 47 3.99 7.52 -7.05
C VAL A 47 4.73 8.33 -5.99
N THR A 48 4.12 8.45 -4.79
CA THR A 48 4.82 8.89 -3.58
C THR A 48 5.07 7.65 -2.73
N PHE A 49 6.30 7.46 -2.31
CA PHE A 49 6.73 6.29 -1.54
C PHE A 49 7.22 6.73 -0.17
N TRP A 50 6.79 6.01 0.86
CA TRP A 50 7.20 6.28 2.26
C TRP A 50 7.88 5.07 2.87
N SER A 51 8.83 5.36 3.76
CA SER A 51 9.39 4.39 4.68
C SER A 51 9.07 4.81 6.11
N ILE A 52 8.90 3.83 7.00
CA ILE A 52 8.63 4.06 8.42
C ILE A 52 9.71 3.37 9.24
N TRP A 53 10.28 4.09 10.20
CA TRP A 53 11.46 3.69 10.93
C TRP A 53 11.27 3.77 12.43
N GLU A 54 11.91 2.86 13.15
CA GLU A 54 12.15 2.99 14.59
C GLU A 54 13.66 3.13 14.78
N GLY A 55 14.12 4.37 15.04
CA GLY A 55 15.55 4.65 15.07
C GLY A 55 16.19 4.34 13.71
N LYS A 56 17.15 3.42 13.69
CA LYS A 56 17.87 3.00 12.49
C LYS A 56 17.23 1.78 11.81
N HIS A 57 16.16 1.25 12.38
CA HIS A 57 15.53 0.01 11.91
C HIS A 57 14.32 0.31 11.05
N LEU A 58 14.32 -0.20 9.82
CA LEU A 58 13.18 -0.07 8.92
C LEU A 58 12.04 -0.95 9.43
N ALA A 59 10.89 -0.33 9.69
CA ALA A 59 9.71 -1.02 10.21
C ALA A 59 8.70 -1.36 9.12
N GLY A 60 8.63 -0.56 8.06
CA GLY A 60 7.66 -0.81 7.00
C GLY A 60 7.77 0.17 5.83
N ILE A 61 6.94 -0.07 4.83
CA ILE A 61 6.85 0.76 3.62
C ILE A 61 5.40 0.90 3.19
N GLY A 62 5.13 1.90 2.36
CA GLY A 62 3.83 2.11 1.73
C GLY A 62 3.93 3.14 0.62
N ALA A 63 3.02 3.10 -0.32
CA ALA A 63 3.04 4.01 -1.48
C ALA A 63 1.63 4.43 -1.87
N LEU A 64 1.56 5.61 -2.50
CA LEU A 64 0.34 6.17 -3.06
C LEU A 64 0.63 6.53 -4.52
N LYS A 65 -0.13 5.92 -5.43
CA LYS A 65 -0.04 6.21 -6.86
C LYS A 65 -1.25 7.07 -7.27
N LEU A 66 -1.00 8.20 -7.90
CA LEU A 66 -2.08 9.03 -8.44
C LEU A 66 -2.60 8.38 -9.72
N LEU A 67 -3.90 8.06 -9.75
CA LEU A 67 -4.57 7.55 -10.96
C LEU A 67 -5.11 8.72 -11.79
N ASP A 68 -5.62 9.74 -11.11
CA ASP A 68 -5.98 11.04 -11.67
C ASP A 68 -5.94 12.08 -10.53
N ASP A 69 -6.45 13.27 -10.75
CA ASP A 69 -6.39 14.35 -9.77
C ASP A 69 -7.32 14.15 -8.56
N LYS A 70 -8.20 13.14 -8.60
CA LYS A 70 -9.18 12.87 -7.54
C LYS A 70 -9.12 11.46 -6.99
N HIS A 71 -8.43 10.53 -7.66
CA HIS A 71 -8.40 9.12 -7.30
C HIS A 71 -6.96 8.63 -7.16
N GLY A 72 -6.63 8.06 -6.01
CA GLY A 72 -5.32 7.47 -5.73
C GLY A 72 -5.42 5.97 -5.47
N GLU A 73 -4.31 5.29 -5.63
CA GLU A 73 -4.19 3.86 -5.35
C GLU A 73 -3.13 3.62 -4.28
N LEU A 74 -3.52 2.91 -3.22
CA LEU A 74 -2.61 2.47 -2.17
C LEU A 74 -1.85 1.25 -2.68
N LYS A 75 -0.51 1.29 -2.59
CA LYS A 75 0.35 0.21 -3.11
C LYS A 75 1.48 -0.10 -2.14
N SER A 76 2.04 -1.29 -2.27
CA SER A 76 3.30 -1.70 -1.62
C SER A 76 3.29 -1.57 -0.10
N MET A 77 2.13 -1.80 0.52
CA MET A 77 2.03 -1.82 1.98
C MET A 77 2.67 -3.09 2.53
N ARG A 78 3.75 -2.93 3.30
CA ARG A 78 4.44 -4.09 3.89
C ARG A 78 5.08 -3.69 5.22
N THR A 79 4.83 -4.49 6.26
CA THR A 79 5.53 -4.37 7.54
C THR A 79 6.74 -5.30 7.51
N ALA A 80 7.88 -4.82 8.01
CA ALA A 80 9.07 -5.66 8.14
C ALA A 80 8.79 -6.80 9.14
N PRO A 81 9.33 -8.02 8.91
CA PRO A 81 8.99 -9.18 9.75
C PRO A 81 9.20 -8.97 11.25
N ASP A 82 10.25 -8.26 11.65
CA ASP A 82 10.54 -8.02 13.06
C ASP A 82 9.61 -7.01 13.72
N PHE A 83 8.76 -6.36 12.94
CA PHE A 83 7.87 -5.30 13.42
C PHE A 83 6.39 -5.67 13.32
N LEU A 84 6.08 -6.92 13.04
CA LEU A 84 4.68 -7.37 12.96
C LEU A 84 3.98 -7.17 14.31
N ARG A 85 2.67 -6.83 14.24
CA ARG A 85 1.80 -6.66 15.40
C ARG A 85 2.20 -5.50 16.32
N ARG A 86 2.93 -4.51 15.81
CA ARG A 86 3.34 -3.34 16.57
C ARG A 86 2.68 -2.04 16.06
N GLY A 87 1.66 -2.15 15.23
CA GLY A 87 0.90 -1.01 14.73
C GLY A 87 1.56 -0.25 13.58
N VAL A 88 2.57 -0.83 12.95
CA VAL A 88 3.30 -0.19 11.83
C VAL A 88 2.38 0.06 10.65
N ALA A 89 1.65 -0.96 10.20
CA ALA A 89 0.76 -0.83 9.04
C ALA A 89 -0.33 0.21 9.30
N SER A 90 -0.91 0.22 10.49
CA SER A 90 -1.90 1.22 10.88
C SER A 90 -1.33 2.63 10.86
N SER A 91 -0.10 2.80 11.36
CA SER A 91 0.57 4.10 11.41
C SER A 91 0.83 4.67 10.02
N ILE A 92 1.38 3.86 9.11
CA ILE A 92 1.68 4.33 7.77
C ILE A 92 0.40 4.55 6.96
N LEU A 93 -0.61 3.70 7.14
CA LEU A 93 -1.89 3.87 6.47
C LEU A 93 -2.57 5.18 6.88
N ARG A 94 -2.62 5.49 8.19
CA ARG A 94 -3.17 6.76 8.66
C ARG A 94 -2.42 7.95 8.06
N HIS A 95 -1.11 7.86 7.97
CA HIS A 95 -0.29 8.93 7.38
C HIS A 95 -0.65 9.13 5.90
N ILE A 96 -0.75 8.05 5.14
CA ILE A 96 -1.11 8.12 3.71
C ILE A 96 -2.52 8.69 3.53
N LEU A 97 -3.48 8.30 4.39
CA LEU A 97 -4.83 8.83 4.34
C LEU A 97 -4.86 10.34 4.58
N GLN A 98 -4.06 10.83 5.53
CA GLN A 98 -3.96 12.26 5.80
C GLN A 98 -3.38 13.02 4.60
N ILE A 99 -2.34 12.47 3.97
CA ILE A 99 -1.72 13.09 2.79
C ILE A 99 -2.70 13.09 1.61
N ALA A 100 -3.40 11.98 1.38
CA ALA A 100 -4.38 11.88 0.30
C ALA A 100 -5.50 12.91 0.48
N ASP A 101 -6.01 13.04 1.70
CA ASP A 101 -7.04 14.03 2.02
C ASP A 101 -6.54 15.47 1.82
N ALA A 102 -5.31 15.75 2.28
CA ALA A 102 -4.70 17.08 2.12
C ALA A 102 -4.46 17.43 0.65
N ARG A 103 -4.22 16.44 -0.21
CA ARG A 103 -4.06 16.65 -1.66
C ARG A 103 -5.39 16.84 -2.39
N GLY A 104 -6.52 16.72 -1.69
CA GLY A 104 -7.84 16.87 -2.30
C GLY A 104 -8.34 15.63 -3.04
N LEU A 105 -7.72 14.47 -2.81
CA LEU A 105 -8.22 13.23 -3.39
C LEU A 105 -9.59 12.90 -2.81
N GLN A 106 -10.49 12.43 -3.66
CA GLN A 106 -11.87 12.09 -3.28
C GLN A 106 -12.03 10.61 -2.97
N ARG A 107 -11.15 9.77 -3.51
CA ARG A 107 -11.21 8.32 -3.33
C ARG A 107 -9.81 7.74 -3.29
N LEU A 108 -9.63 6.75 -2.43
CA LEU A 108 -8.43 5.93 -2.35
C LEU A 108 -8.83 4.48 -2.52
N SER A 109 -8.21 3.78 -3.47
CA SER A 109 -8.53 2.39 -3.77
C SER A 109 -7.30 1.53 -3.65
N LEU A 110 -7.50 0.22 -3.54
CA LEU A 110 -6.40 -0.74 -3.47
C LEU A 110 -6.81 -2.06 -4.11
N GLU A 111 -5.81 -2.82 -4.52
CA GLU A 111 -5.96 -4.21 -4.91
C GLU A 111 -5.13 -5.05 -3.96
N THR A 112 -5.70 -6.15 -3.47
CA THR A 112 -5.03 -7.07 -2.58
C THR A 112 -5.43 -8.50 -2.94
N GLY A 113 -4.72 -9.50 -2.41
CA GLY A 113 -5.04 -10.89 -2.68
C GLY A 113 -6.25 -11.39 -1.91
N THR A 114 -6.82 -12.51 -2.37
CA THR A 114 -7.96 -13.17 -1.71
C THR A 114 -7.51 -14.34 -0.84
N GLN A 115 -6.27 -14.80 -0.97
CA GLN A 115 -5.74 -15.95 -0.24
C GLN A 115 -5.71 -15.67 1.27
N LYS A 116 -5.69 -16.74 2.06
CA LYS A 116 -5.76 -16.66 3.52
C LYS A 116 -4.66 -15.78 4.13
N GLY A 117 -3.48 -15.75 3.53
CA GLY A 117 -2.37 -14.92 3.99
C GLY A 117 -2.63 -13.41 3.96
N PHE A 118 -3.69 -12.97 3.27
CA PHE A 118 -4.07 -11.55 3.18
C PHE A 118 -5.16 -11.16 4.18
N ALA A 119 -5.63 -12.08 5.03
CA ALA A 119 -6.76 -11.81 5.94
C ALA A 119 -6.50 -10.62 6.88
N ALA A 120 -5.27 -10.52 7.41
CA ALA A 120 -4.91 -9.41 8.30
C ALA A 120 -4.96 -8.05 7.58
N CYS A 121 -4.57 -8.03 6.30
CA CYS A 121 -4.65 -6.82 5.47
C CYS A 121 -6.10 -6.40 5.26
N HIS A 122 -6.99 -7.36 4.97
CA HIS A 122 -8.41 -7.07 4.79
C HIS A 122 -9.02 -6.45 6.05
N GLN A 123 -8.69 -7.01 7.22
CA GLN A 123 -9.18 -6.49 8.50
C GLN A 123 -8.67 -5.07 8.75
N LEU A 124 -7.39 -4.82 8.47
CA LEU A 124 -6.79 -3.50 8.62
C LEU A 124 -7.52 -2.47 7.76
N TYR A 125 -7.74 -2.78 6.50
CA TYR A 125 -8.40 -1.85 5.57
C TYR A 125 -9.85 -1.59 5.99
N ARG A 126 -10.60 -2.63 6.36
CA ARG A 126 -11.97 -2.47 6.85
C ARG A 126 -12.03 -1.62 8.11
N LYS A 127 -11.10 -1.79 9.03
CA LYS A 127 -11.00 -1.00 10.25
C LYS A 127 -10.86 0.49 9.93
N HIS A 128 -10.20 0.83 8.84
CA HIS A 128 -10.00 2.22 8.42
C HIS A 128 -11.08 2.72 7.45
N GLY A 129 -12.15 1.95 7.26
CA GLY A 129 -13.32 2.39 6.49
C GLY A 129 -13.36 1.95 5.04
N PHE A 130 -12.38 1.18 4.59
CA PHE A 130 -12.41 0.63 3.23
C PHE A 130 -13.51 -0.41 3.09
N VAL A 131 -14.17 -0.42 1.94
CA VAL A 131 -15.23 -1.39 1.60
C VAL A 131 -14.89 -2.05 0.27
N ASP A 132 -15.43 -3.24 0.05
CA ASP A 132 -15.23 -3.95 -1.23
C ASP A 132 -15.81 -3.11 -2.37
N CYS A 133 -15.12 -3.11 -3.52
CA CYS A 133 -15.56 -2.40 -4.71
C CYS A 133 -15.24 -3.19 -5.97
N GLU A 134 -15.70 -2.68 -7.11
CA GLU A 134 -15.37 -3.24 -8.42
C GLU A 134 -13.92 -2.93 -8.80
N PRO A 135 -13.32 -3.67 -9.74
CA PRO A 135 -12.01 -3.32 -10.25
C PRO A 135 -11.97 -1.87 -10.76
N PHE A 136 -10.82 -1.22 -10.55
CA PHE A 136 -10.62 0.18 -10.92
C PHE A 136 -9.36 0.28 -11.80
N ALA A 137 -9.15 1.45 -12.42
CA ALA A 137 -8.02 1.69 -13.34
C ALA A 137 -7.99 0.61 -14.43
N ASP A 138 -6.84 0.00 -14.66
CA ASP A 138 -6.69 -1.03 -15.69
C ASP A 138 -6.91 -2.45 -15.17
N TYR A 139 -7.34 -2.58 -13.91
CA TYR A 139 -7.58 -3.90 -13.32
C TYR A 139 -8.83 -4.55 -13.91
N GLN A 140 -8.81 -5.88 -13.95
CA GLN A 140 -9.95 -6.70 -14.36
C GLN A 140 -10.32 -7.65 -13.22
N HIS A 141 -11.53 -8.19 -13.27
CA HIS A 141 -11.95 -9.21 -12.31
C HIS A 141 -11.00 -10.39 -12.35
N ASP A 142 -10.55 -10.81 -11.16
CA ASP A 142 -9.63 -11.93 -10.97
C ASP A 142 -9.99 -12.60 -9.65
N PRO A 143 -10.18 -13.95 -9.62
CA PRO A 143 -10.53 -14.64 -8.37
C PRO A 143 -9.43 -14.54 -7.31
N ASN A 144 -8.20 -14.21 -7.70
CA ASN A 144 -7.08 -14.03 -6.77
C ASN A 144 -6.93 -12.60 -6.29
N SER A 145 -7.78 -11.66 -6.74
CA SER A 145 -7.71 -10.25 -6.38
C SER A 145 -8.99 -9.76 -5.73
N ARG A 146 -8.83 -8.94 -4.70
CA ARG A 146 -9.91 -8.21 -4.04
C ARG A 146 -9.65 -6.73 -4.21
N PHE A 147 -10.69 -5.98 -4.52
CA PHE A 147 -10.60 -4.53 -4.69
C PHE A 147 -11.38 -3.85 -3.57
N MET A 148 -10.79 -2.83 -2.98
CA MET A 148 -11.40 -2.07 -1.90
C MET A 148 -11.20 -0.59 -2.12
N SER A 149 -12.13 0.23 -1.63
CA SER A 149 -12.01 1.68 -1.75
C SER A 149 -12.56 2.39 -0.53
N LEU A 150 -12.09 3.63 -0.36
CA LEU A 150 -12.50 4.54 0.69
C LEU A 150 -12.79 5.90 0.07
N VAL A 151 -13.97 6.47 0.37
CA VAL A 151 -14.30 7.84 -0.01
C VAL A 151 -13.67 8.77 1.04
N LEU A 152 -12.90 9.74 0.56
CA LEU A 152 -12.21 10.71 1.41
C LEU A 152 -13.03 11.97 1.58
N ARG A 153 -12.70 12.77 2.61
CA ARG A 153 -13.39 14.04 2.88
C ARG A 153 -13.31 15.01 1.71
N GLY A 154 -12.20 15.02 0.99
CA GLY A 154 -12.05 15.81 -0.23
C GLY A 154 -13.05 15.44 -1.30
N GLY A 155 -13.75 14.31 -1.18
CA GLY A 155 -14.80 13.87 -2.10
C GLY A 155 -16.16 14.49 -1.87
N LYS A 156 -16.28 15.36 -0.90
CA LYS A 156 -17.55 16.05 -0.61
C LYS A 156 -17.78 17.24 -1.52
#